data_8e9ebce28f79829a55f30352835aa5df
#
_entry.id   8e9ebce28f79829a55f30352835aa5df
#
_cell.length_a   1.000
_cell.length_b   1.000
_cell.length_c   1.000
_cell.angle_alpha   90.00
_cell.angle_beta   90.00
_cell.angle_gamma   90.00
#
_symmetry.space_group_name_H-M   'P 1'
#
loop_
_entity.id
_entity.type
_entity.pdbx_description
1 polymer ?
#
loop_
_entity_poly.entity_id
_entity_poly.type
_entity_poly.pdbx_seq_one_letter_code
_entity_poly.pdbx_strand_id
1 'polypeptide(L)'
;MTKIIAVFNQAGGVAKTTLTQNLGYHLAQRKHRVLLIDMDPQASLTIFMGLEPRELEGTLYDALVNEEPLFIQEDLMGMDLAPTNLNLSAAETLLVNADLREMRLKSAIEPIEEEYDFILIDCPPSLGLLSYISLVAATHVLVPIETEFKAFEGTNNLLETVARVRSKANRRLKIAGFVPTRFKSRMTQDIRTLGAIQEQSDTPGEAGGLMNVTASKAGVLTGGYLFSC
;
A
#
# COMPACT_ATOMS: atom_id res chain seq x y z
N MET A 1 -10.12 -3.18 -15.92
CA MET A 1 -10.42 -3.41 -14.49
C MET A 1 -9.27 -2.84 -13.68
N THR A 2 -9.54 -1.90 -12.85
CA THR A 2 -8.59 -1.16 -12.02
C THR A 2 -7.89 -2.08 -11.02
N LYS A 3 -6.60 -1.89 -10.82
CA LYS A 3 -5.85 -2.61 -9.78
C LYS A 3 -5.66 -1.71 -8.57
N ILE A 4 -6.34 -2.05 -7.48
CA ILE A 4 -6.22 -1.36 -6.20
C ILE A 4 -5.22 -2.13 -5.35
N ILE A 5 -4.05 -1.52 -5.07
CA ILE A 5 -2.92 -2.18 -4.43
C ILE A 5 -2.63 -1.51 -3.08
N ALA A 6 -2.83 -2.22 -1.98
CA ALA A 6 -2.39 -1.78 -0.67
C ALA A 6 -0.91 -2.12 -0.46
N VAL A 7 -0.08 -1.12 -0.22
CA VAL A 7 1.32 -1.29 0.18
C VAL A 7 1.36 -1.42 1.70
N PHE A 8 1.42 -2.65 2.19
CA PHE A 8 1.16 -2.96 3.58
C PHE A 8 2.27 -3.75 4.26
N ASN A 9 2.69 -3.26 5.39
CA ASN A 9 3.49 -3.97 6.41
C ASN A 9 3.29 -3.26 7.76
N GLN A 10 3.09 -4.03 8.83
CA GLN A 10 2.92 -3.51 10.19
C GLN A 10 4.18 -2.85 10.76
N ALA A 11 5.36 -3.18 10.24
CA ALA A 11 6.61 -2.57 10.67
C ALA A 11 6.75 -1.15 10.13
N GLY A 12 7.24 -0.24 10.99
CA GLY A 12 7.66 1.09 10.59
C GLY A 12 9.01 1.04 9.85
N GLY A 13 9.25 2.01 8.97
CA GLY A 13 10.55 2.17 8.32
C GLY A 13 10.89 1.18 7.19
N VAL A 14 9.99 0.26 6.84
CA VAL A 14 10.19 -0.73 5.76
C VAL A 14 10.00 -0.16 4.35
N ALA A 15 10.02 1.16 4.20
CA ALA A 15 9.92 1.89 2.94
C ALA A 15 8.54 1.77 2.21
N LYS A 16 7.42 1.62 2.93
CA LYS A 16 6.06 1.61 2.33
C LYS A 16 5.82 2.84 1.46
N THR A 17 5.88 4.02 2.05
CA THR A 17 5.66 5.32 1.37
C THR A 17 6.57 5.52 0.18
N THR A 18 7.88 5.24 0.35
CA THR A 18 8.85 5.33 -0.75
C THR A 18 8.50 4.37 -1.90
N LEU A 19 8.06 3.14 -1.58
CA LEU A 19 7.64 2.17 -2.57
C LEU A 19 6.38 2.62 -3.29
N THR A 20 5.38 3.13 -2.55
CA THR A 20 4.12 3.63 -3.11
C THR A 20 4.37 4.75 -4.11
N GLN A 21 5.13 5.78 -3.71
CA GLN A 21 5.47 6.91 -4.58
C GLN A 21 6.24 6.47 -5.84
N ASN A 22 7.32 5.69 -5.66
CA ASN A 22 8.15 5.28 -6.80
C ASN A 22 7.42 4.35 -7.76
N LEU A 23 6.64 3.40 -7.24
CA LEU A 23 5.82 2.50 -8.06
C LEU A 23 4.80 3.31 -8.87
N GLY A 24 4.09 4.24 -8.23
CA GLY A 24 3.15 5.13 -8.89
C GLY A 24 3.81 5.93 -10.00
N TYR A 25 4.96 6.57 -9.70
CA TYR A 25 5.71 7.33 -10.69
C TYR A 25 6.10 6.49 -11.90
N HIS A 26 6.64 5.29 -11.70
CA HIS A 26 7.03 4.42 -12.82
C HIS A 26 5.84 3.89 -13.63
N LEU A 27 4.67 3.72 -13.02
CA LEU A 27 3.43 3.39 -13.73
C LEU A 27 2.95 4.59 -14.56
N ALA A 28 2.96 5.80 -14.00
CA ALA A 28 2.60 7.03 -14.70
C ALA A 28 3.53 7.29 -15.90
N GLN A 29 4.85 7.07 -15.75
CA GLN A 29 5.80 7.15 -16.87
C GLN A 29 5.49 6.16 -18.01
N ARG A 30 4.78 5.07 -17.72
CA ARG A 30 4.29 4.10 -18.71
C ARG A 30 2.88 4.44 -19.23
N LYS A 31 2.41 5.67 -18.95
CA LYS A 31 1.13 6.20 -19.42
C LYS A 31 -0.11 5.55 -18.78
N HIS A 32 0.04 4.94 -17.61
CA HIS A 32 -1.09 4.54 -16.80
C HIS A 32 -1.62 5.74 -16.00
N ARG A 33 -2.93 5.79 -15.81
CA ARG A 33 -3.58 6.73 -14.89
C ARG A 33 -3.46 6.17 -13.48
N VAL A 34 -2.82 6.92 -12.60
CA VAL A 34 -2.45 6.46 -11.26
C VAL A 34 -2.98 7.40 -10.20
N LEU A 35 -3.75 6.86 -9.25
CA LEU A 35 -4.12 7.53 -8.01
C LEU A 35 -3.31 6.96 -6.85
N LEU A 36 -2.72 7.83 -6.06
CA LEU A 36 -2.13 7.50 -4.77
C LEU A 36 -3.11 7.87 -3.65
N ILE A 37 -3.20 7.05 -2.61
CA ILE A 37 -4.03 7.33 -1.42
C ILE A 37 -3.14 7.22 -0.18
N ASP A 38 -3.03 8.32 0.57
CA ASP A 38 -2.24 8.38 1.81
C ASP A 38 -3.11 8.02 3.03
N MET A 39 -3.02 6.77 3.49
CA MET A 39 -3.77 6.28 4.67
C MET A 39 -3.00 6.41 5.99
N ASP A 40 -1.78 6.97 5.97
CA ASP A 40 -1.00 7.19 7.19
C ASP A 40 -1.26 8.60 7.75
N PRO A 41 -1.79 8.75 8.99
CA PRO A 41 -1.99 10.05 9.61
C PRO A 41 -0.72 10.92 9.73
N GLN A 42 0.47 10.32 9.58
CA GLN A 42 1.74 11.07 9.53
C GLN A 42 1.89 11.84 8.22
N ALA A 43 1.04 11.61 7.22
CA ALA A 43 1.01 12.31 5.94
C ALA A 43 2.35 12.29 5.17
N SER A 44 3.12 11.22 5.33
CA SER A 44 4.45 11.14 4.71
C SER A 44 4.38 11.12 3.19
N LEU A 45 3.41 10.41 2.60
CA LEU A 45 3.21 10.40 1.15
C LEU A 45 2.76 11.77 0.65
N THR A 46 1.84 12.41 1.36
CA THR A 46 1.35 13.77 1.07
C THR A 46 2.51 14.77 1.01
N ILE A 47 3.40 14.75 2.01
CA ILE A 47 4.60 15.61 2.05
C ILE A 47 5.56 15.26 0.91
N PHE A 48 5.80 13.98 0.63
CA PHE A 48 6.71 13.55 -0.45
C PHE A 48 6.19 13.94 -1.84
N MET A 49 4.89 14.09 -1.99
CA MET A 49 4.26 14.59 -3.21
C MET A 49 4.27 16.13 -3.31
N GLY A 50 4.87 16.83 -2.33
CA GLY A 50 5.09 18.28 -2.37
C GLY A 50 3.95 19.10 -1.77
N LEU A 51 3.00 18.48 -1.06
CA LEU A 51 1.90 19.20 -0.42
C LEU A 51 2.21 19.51 1.05
N GLU A 52 1.67 20.61 1.55
CA GLU A 52 1.70 20.94 2.97
C GLU A 52 0.40 20.46 3.64
N PRO A 53 0.44 19.44 4.53
CA PRO A 53 -0.76 18.83 5.09
C PRO A 53 -1.68 19.78 5.86
N ARG A 54 -1.16 20.90 6.35
CA ARG A 54 -1.94 21.89 7.12
C ARG A 54 -2.70 22.87 6.25
N GLU A 55 -2.35 22.95 4.96
CA GLU A 55 -2.93 23.91 4.01
C GLU A 55 -3.94 23.24 3.05
N LEU A 56 -4.23 21.94 3.25
CA LEU A 56 -5.15 21.19 2.40
C LEU A 56 -6.59 21.65 2.59
N GLU A 57 -7.30 21.88 1.49
CA GLU A 57 -8.73 22.22 1.48
C GLU A 57 -9.64 21.03 1.80
N GLY A 58 -9.18 19.81 1.48
CA GLY A 58 -9.86 18.55 1.79
C GLY A 58 -8.85 17.41 1.99
N THR A 59 -9.25 16.39 2.68
CA THR A 59 -8.40 15.25 3.03
C THR A 59 -9.16 13.94 3.02
N LEU A 60 -8.44 12.86 3.11
CA LEU A 60 -9.02 11.52 3.25
C LEU A 60 -9.92 11.38 4.50
N TYR A 61 -9.67 12.18 5.55
CA TYR A 61 -10.54 12.22 6.74
C TYR A 61 -11.99 12.55 6.36
N ASP A 62 -12.21 13.51 5.46
CA ASP A 62 -13.54 13.97 5.07
C ASP A 62 -14.32 12.84 4.36
N ALA A 63 -13.64 12.08 3.50
CA ALA A 63 -14.25 10.93 2.84
C ALA A 63 -14.56 9.77 3.80
N LEU A 64 -13.69 9.48 4.77
CA LEU A 64 -13.86 8.33 5.67
C LEU A 64 -14.85 8.61 6.81
N VAL A 65 -14.84 9.82 7.37
CA VAL A 65 -15.63 10.18 8.55
C VAL A 65 -16.94 10.87 8.17
N ASN A 66 -16.88 11.85 7.26
CA ASN A 66 -17.99 12.67 6.85
C ASN A 66 -18.76 12.10 5.64
N GLU A 67 -18.24 11.02 5.02
CA GLU A 67 -18.80 10.40 3.79
C GLU A 67 -18.86 11.38 2.61
N GLU A 68 -17.95 12.34 2.58
CA GLU A 68 -17.81 13.27 1.47
C GLU A 68 -17.11 12.60 0.28
N PRO A 69 -17.26 13.14 -0.94
CA PRO A 69 -16.48 12.69 -2.09
C PRO A 69 -14.99 12.75 -1.79
N LEU A 70 -14.22 11.82 -2.37
CA LEU A 70 -12.78 11.77 -2.18
C LEU A 70 -12.15 13.05 -2.74
N PHE A 71 -11.48 13.83 -1.90
CA PHE A 71 -10.71 14.97 -2.33
C PHE A 71 -9.45 14.49 -3.05
N ILE A 72 -9.21 14.94 -4.27
CA ILE A 72 -8.08 14.54 -5.11
C ILE A 72 -7.32 15.77 -5.57
N GLN A 73 -6.02 15.76 -5.32
CA GLN A 73 -5.09 16.71 -5.89
C GLN A 73 -4.52 16.12 -7.17
N GLU A 74 -4.80 16.76 -8.29
CA GLU A 74 -4.45 16.24 -9.62
C GLU A 74 -3.04 16.65 -10.05
N ASP A 75 -2.47 15.86 -10.97
CA ASP A 75 -1.22 16.12 -11.72
C ASP A 75 0.01 16.39 -10.84
N LEU A 76 0.20 15.62 -9.79
CA LEU A 76 1.43 15.63 -9.01
C LEU A 76 2.43 14.64 -9.62
N MET A 77 3.43 15.14 -10.35
CA MET A 77 4.43 14.31 -11.08
C MET A 77 3.79 13.32 -12.08
N GLY A 78 2.64 13.67 -12.66
CA GLY A 78 1.87 12.82 -13.58
C GLY A 78 1.01 11.75 -12.90
N MET A 79 0.78 11.89 -11.60
CA MET A 79 -0.12 11.08 -10.77
C MET A 79 -1.11 11.98 -10.04
N ASP A 80 -2.21 11.41 -9.57
CA ASP A 80 -3.13 12.07 -8.68
C ASP A 80 -2.95 11.55 -7.25
N LEU A 81 -3.34 12.35 -6.25
CA LEU A 81 -3.21 12.01 -4.83
C LEU A 81 -4.50 12.34 -4.08
N ALA A 82 -5.02 11.38 -3.33
CA ALA A 82 -5.92 11.64 -2.21
C ALA A 82 -5.06 11.87 -0.95
N PRO A 83 -4.87 13.14 -0.54
CA PRO A 83 -3.94 13.49 0.52
C PRO A 83 -4.57 13.30 1.90
N THR A 84 -3.72 13.31 2.92
CA THR A 84 -4.15 13.26 4.32
C THR A 84 -3.42 14.27 5.18
N ASN A 85 -3.87 14.35 6.43
CA ASN A 85 -3.20 15.07 7.50
C ASN A 85 -3.42 14.38 8.85
N LEU A 86 -2.91 14.98 9.93
CA LEU A 86 -2.98 14.42 11.27
C LEU A 86 -4.41 14.16 11.78
N ASN A 87 -5.43 14.86 11.24
CA ASN A 87 -6.82 14.64 11.61
C ASN A 87 -7.29 13.21 11.34
N LEU A 88 -6.68 12.52 10.36
CA LEU A 88 -6.99 11.12 10.06
C LEU A 88 -6.78 10.20 11.28
N SER A 89 -5.92 10.56 12.23
CA SER A 89 -5.75 9.81 13.48
C SER A 89 -7.04 9.73 14.30
N ALA A 90 -7.89 10.74 14.24
CA ALA A 90 -9.18 10.75 14.93
C ALA A 90 -10.20 9.80 14.29
N ALA A 91 -10.04 9.46 13.01
CA ALA A 91 -10.95 8.56 12.31
C ALA A 91 -11.02 7.18 12.97
N GLU A 92 -9.91 6.65 13.49
CA GLU A 92 -9.91 5.35 14.18
C GLU A 92 -10.86 5.34 15.38
N THR A 93 -10.94 6.43 16.12
CA THR A 93 -11.84 6.55 17.29
C THR A 93 -13.28 6.81 16.86
N LEU A 94 -13.50 7.72 15.91
CA LEU A 94 -14.83 8.11 15.46
C LEU A 94 -15.55 6.97 14.73
N LEU A 95 -14.81 6.19 13.96
CA LEU A 95 -15.36 5.07 13.20
C LEU A 95 -15.58 3.80 14.02
N VAL A 96 -15.15 3.74 15.28
CA VAL A 96 -15.33 2.51 16.12
C VAL A 96 -16.77 2.02 16.13
N ASN A 97 -17.74 2.94 16.23
CA ASN A 97 -19.16 2.62 16.30
C ASN A 97 -19.91 2.96 14.99
N ALA A 98 -19.21 3.31 13.92
CA ALA A 98 -19.84 3.62 12.63
C ALA A 98 -20.28 2.34 11.92
N ASP A 99 -21.45 2.37 11.33
CA ASP A 99 -21.93 1.29 10.48
C ASP A 99 -21.07 1.16 9.23
N LEU A 100 -20.79 -0.09 8.82
CA LEU A 100 -19.99 -0.42 7.63
C LEU A 100 -18.65 0.30 7.56
N ARG A 101 -18.06 0.63 8.71
CA ARG A 101 -16.79 1.37 8.79
C ARG A 101 -15.67 0.78 7.94
N GLU A 102 -15.63 -0.53 7.81
CA GLU A 102 -14.64 -1.23 7.00
C GLU A 102 -14.81 -1.00 5.49
N MET A 103 -15.98 -0.55 5.05
CA MET A 103 -16.29 -0.27 3.65
C MET A 103 -16.02 1.19 3.25
N ARG A 104 -15.74 2.09 4.19
CA ARG A 104 -15.64 3.54 3.95
C ARG A 104 -14.72 3.90 2.78
N LEU A 105 -13.49 3.40 2.78
CA LEU A 105 -12.56 3.67 1.69
C LEU A 105 -13.02 3.05 0.37
N LYS A 106 -13.55 1.84 0.41
CA LYS A 106 -14.08 1.19 -0.79
C LYS A 106 -15.20 2.00 -1.41
N SER A 107 -16.16 2.45 -0.58
CA SER A 107 -17.28 3.30 -1.05
C SER A 107 -16.81 4.65 -1.58
N ALA A 108 -15.76 5.24 -0.99
CA ALA A 108 -15.18 6.49 -1.48
C ALA A 108 -14.44 6.33 -2.82
N ILE A 109 -13.85 5.17 -3.08
CA ILE A 109 -13.15 4.87 -4.34
C ILE A 109 -14.14 4.49 -5.46
N GLU A 110 -15.23 3.81 -5.17
CA GLU A 110 -16.16 3.23 -6.15
C GLU A 110 -16.60 4.22 -7.26
N PRO A 111 -16.96 5.49 -6.96
CA PRO A 111 -17.39 6.44 -8.00
C PRO A 111 -16.31 6.81 -9.01
N ILE A 112 -15.04 6.71 -8.65
CA ILE A 112 -13.89 7.13 -9.45
C ILE A 112 -13.01 5.97 -9.92
N GLU A 113 -13.34 4.72 -9.52
CA GLU A 113 -12.49 3.54 -9.78
C GLU A 113 -12.14 3.40 -11.27
N GLU A 114 -13.09 3.61 -12.17
CA GLU A 114 -12.89 3.43 -13.61
C GLU A 114 -12.04 4.53 -14.27
N GLU A 115 -11.77 5.62 -13.56
CA GLU A 115 -10.92 6.70 -14.05
C GLU A 115 -9.43 6.34 -13.99
N TYR A 116 -9.05 5.32 -13.20
CA TYR A 116 -7.67 4.92 -12.97
C TYR A 116 -7.38 3.50 -13.42
N ASP A 117 -6.15 3.28 -13.90
CA ASP A 117 -5.62 1.95 -14.19
C ASP A 117 -5.05 1.31 -12.92
N PHE A 118 -4.46 2.14 -12.05
CA PHE A 118 -3.92 1.75 -10.75
C PHE A 118 -4.30 2.72 -9.65
N ILE A 119 -4.69 2.19 -8.50
CA ILE A 119 -4.86 2.93 -7.25
C ILE A 119 -3.91 2.31 -6.23
N LEU A 120 -2.96 3.08 -5.72
CA LEU A 120 -1.97 2.63 -4.74
C LEU A 120 -2.28 3.23 -3.37
N ILE A 121 -2.46 2.40 -2.36
CA ILE A 121 -2.80 2.81 -1.00
C ILE A 121 -1.55 2.67 -0.13
N ASP A 122 -1.01 3.78 0.39
CA ASP A 122 0.06 3.78 1.39
C ASP A 122 -0.52 3.55 2.79
N CYS A 123 -0.30 2.38 3.34
CA CYS A 123 -0.87 1.98 4.61
C CYS A 123 -0.02 2.42 5.81
N PRO A 124 -0.65 2.78 6.97
CA PRO A 124 0.07 3.10 8.19
C PRO A 124 0.86 1.89 8.74
N PRO A 125 1.88 2.13 9.60
CA PRO A 125 2.67 1.06 10.23
C PRO A 125 1.95 0.45 11.44
N SER A 126 0.73 -0.03 11.24
CA SER A 126 -0.09 -0.62 12.30
C SER A 126 -1.05 -1.67 11.76
N LEU A 127 -1.62 -2.48 12.65
CA LEU A 127 -2.74 -3.38 12.36
C LEU A 127 -4.08 -2.77 12.80
N GLY A 128 -4.15 -1.42 12.87
CA GLY A 128 -5.35 -0.67 13.25
C GLY A 128 -6.45 -0.68 12.20
N LEU A 129 -7.49 0.09 12.48
CA LEU A 129 -8.68 0.19 11.62
C LEU A 129 -8.33 0.73 10.23
N LEU A 130 -7.44 1.72 10.10
CA LEU A 130 -7.06 2.30 8.82
C LEU A 130 -6.40 1.28 7.90
N SER A 131 -5.49 0.44 8.42
CA SER A 131 -4.91 -0.66 7.66
C SER A 131 -5.97 -1.70 7.25
N TYR A 132 -6.91 -2.01 8.13
CA TYR A 132 -7.99 -2.95 7.83
C TYR A 132 -8.89 -2.41 6.70
N ILE A 133 -9.31 -1.15 6.77
CA ILE A 133 -10.09 -0.45 5.74
C ILE A 133 -9.36 -0.48 4.39
N SER A 134 -8.03 -0.22 4.39
CA SER A 134 -7.19 -0.29 3.19
C SER A 134 -7.21 -1.67 2.54
N LEU A 135 -7.06 -2.73 3.34
CA LEU A 135 -7.07 -4.10 2.85
C LEU A 135 -8.47 -4.54 2.36
N VAL A 136 -9.55 -4.00 2.93
CA VAL A 136 -10.93 -4.26 2.47
C VAL A 136 -11.18 -3.62 1.11
N ALA A 137 -10.65 -2.43 0.86
CA ALA A 137 -10.78 -1.73 -0.42
C ALA A 137 -9.89 -2.33 -1.52
N ALA A 138 -8.74 -2.92 -1.17
CA ALA A 138 -7.74 -3.37 -2.12
C ALA A 138 -8.13 -4.64 -2.88
N THR A 139 -7.66 -4.76 -4.12
CA THR A 139 -7.67 -6.02 -4.89
C THR A 139 -6.40 -6.84 -4.63
N HIS A 140 -5.29 -6.15 -4.34
CA HIS A 140 -3.98 -6.76 -4.11
C HIS A 140 -3.26 -6.13 -2.92
N VAL A 141 -2.37 -6.92 -2.31
CA VAL A 141 -1.42 -6.45 -1.28
C VAL A 141 -0.01 -6.59 -1.81
N LEU A 142 0.77 -5.52 -1.76
CA LEU A 142 2.20 -5.52 -2.02
C LEU A 142 2.93 -5.34 -0.69
N VAL A 143 3.84 -6.26 -0.37
CA VAL A 143 4.45 -6.35 0.95
C VAL A 143 5.93 -5.96 0.90
N PRO A 144 6.32 -4.74 1.28
CA PRO A 144 7.73 -4.41 1.49
C PRO A 144 8.27 -5.13 2.73
N ILE A 145 9.39 -5.85 2.60
CA ILE A 145 10.03 -6.60 3.67
C ILE A 145 11.50 -6.22 3.78
N GLU A 146 11.95 -5.86 4.98
CA GLU A 146 13.38 -5.75 5.24
C GLU A 146 14.03 -7.14 5.28
N THR A 147 15.25 -7.24 4.74
CA THR A 147 15.97 -8.52 4.66
C THR A 147 16.71 -8.89 5.97
N GLU A 148 16.48 -8.16 7.05
CA GLU A 148 17.01 -8.51 8.37
C GLU A 148 16.19 -9.64 9.03
N PHE A 149 16.86 -10.49 9.82
CA PHE A 149 16.29 -11.73 10.40
C PHE A 149 14.99 -11.51 11.20
N LYS A 150 14.84 -10.40 11.92
CA LYS A 150 13.62 -10.06 12.67
C LYS A 150 12.39 -9.79 11.77
N ALA A 151 12.60 -9.48 10.51
CA ALA A 151 11.53 -9.20 9.58
C ALA A 151 10.71 -10.46 9.23
N PHE A 152 11.32 -11.65 9.34
CA PHE A 152 10.67 -12.91 9.03
C PHE A 152 9.56 -13.29 10.03
N GLU A 153 9.75 -13.04 11.32
CA GLU A 153 8.73 -13.29 12.36
C GLU A 153 7.51 -12.37 12.16
N GLY A 154 7.72 -11.13 11.72
CA GLY A 154 6.63 -10.19 11.41
C GLY A 154 5.78 -10.59 10.20
N THR A 155 6.34 -11.40 9.28
CA THR A 155 5.66 -11.81 8.05
C THR A 155 4.49 -12.76 8.34
N ASN A 156 4.59 -13.65 9.31
CA ASN A 156 3.50 -14.56 9.67
C ASN A 156 2.25 -13.82 10.15
N ASN A 157 2.41 -12.84 11.05
CA ASN A 157 1.30 -12.02 11.55
C ASN A 157 0.63 -11.21 10.42
N LEU A 158 1.43 -10.74 9.46
CA LEU A 158 0.92 -10.06 8.28
C LEU A 158 0.09 -10.99 7.40
N LEU A 159 0.61 -12.19 7.10
CA LEU A 159 -0.10 -13.20 6.31
C LEU A 159 -1.40 -13.64 6.98
N GLU A 160 -1.40 -13.85 8.30
CA GLU A 160 -2.61 -14.13 9.08
C GLU A 160 -3.63 -13.00 8.97
N THR A 161 -3.17 -11.74 9.01
CA THR A 161 -4.05 -10.57 8.88
C THR A 161 -4.67 -10.52 7.47
N VAL A 162 -3.88 -10.71 6.43
CA VAL A 162 -4.38 -10.77 5.04
C VAL A 162 -5.37 -11.92 4.86
N ALA A 163 -5.05 -13.11 5.39
CA ALA A 163 -5.94 -14.27 5.35
C ALA A 163 -7.27 -14.01 6.08
N ARG A 164 -7.23 -13.34 7.23
CA ARG A 164 -8.42 -12.94 8.00
C ARG A 164 -9.28 -11.95 7.23
N VAL A 165 -8.70 -10.92 6.61
CA VAL A 165 -9.43 -9.97 5.76
C VAL A 165 -10.04 -10.71 4.57
N ARG A 166 -9.28 -11.57 3.90
CA ARG A 166 -9.76 -12.37 2.76
C ARG A 166 -10.95 -13.25 3.11
N SER A 167 -10.92 -13.89 4.28
CA SER A 167 -11.99 -14.79 4.69
C SER A 167 -13.27 -14.08 5.13
N LYS A 168 -13.15 -12.88 5.74
CA LYS A 168 -14.27 -12.22 6.40
C LYS A 168 -14.88 -11.05 5.61
N ALA A 169 -14.05 -10.26 4.92
CA ALA A 169 -14.48 -8.98 4.36
C ALA A 169 -14.17 -8.81 2.86
N ASN A 170 -13.06 -9.39 2.36
CA ASN A 170 -12.64 -9.19 0.97
C ASN A 170 -12.09 -10.49 0.34
N ARG A 171 -12.97 -11.34 -0.16
CA ARG A 171 -12.60 -12.63 -0.78
C ARG A 171 -11.74 -12.49 -2.04
N ARG A 172 -11.68 -11.31 -2.65
CA ARG A 172 -10.91 -11.04 -3.87
C ARG A 172 -9.46 -10.62 -3.58
N LEU A 173 -9.13 -10.32 -2.33
CA LEU A 173 -7.80 -9.87 -1.93
C LEU A 173 -6.74 -10.93 -2.24
N LYS A 174 -5.71 -10.54 -2.99
CA LYS A 174 -4.58 -11.39 -3.36
C LYS A 174 -3.27 -10.75 -2.92
N ILE A 175 -2.27 -11.56 -2.63
CA ILE A 175 -0.91 -11.06 -2.43
C ILE A 175 -0.28 -10.88 -3.82
N ALA A 176 0.06 -9.64 -4.19
CA ALA A 176 0.75 -9.33 -5.43
C ALA A 176 2.21 -9.77 -5.41
N GLY A 177 2.83 -9.74 -4.23
CA GLY A 177 4.22 -10.14 -4.03
C GLY A 177 4.87 -9.49 -2.82
N PHE A 178 6.14 -9.83 -2.62
CA PHE A 178 6.99 -9.29 -1.58
C PHE A 178 8.11 -8.45 -2.22
N VAL A 179 8.40 -7.29 -1.66
CA VAL A 179 9.45 -6.39 -2.14
C VAL A 179 10.54 -6.31 -1.09
N PRO A 180 11.71 -6.94 -1.30
CA PRO A 180 12.85 -6.80 -0.42
C PRO A 180 13.31 -5.34 -0.39
N THR A 181 13.35 -4.76 0.81
CA THR A 181 13.84 -3.40 1.05
C THR A 181 15.11 -3.45 1.90
N ARG A 182 15.94 -2.39 1.81
CA ARG A 182 17.21 -2.28 2.55
C ARG A 182 18.18 -3.46 2.34
N PHE A 183 18.08 -4.15 1.22
CA PHE A 183 18.90 -5.31 0.89
C PHE A 183 20.39 -4.93 0.72
N LYS A 184 21.25 -5.63 1.45
CA LYS A 184 22.71 -5.49 1.37
C LYS A 184 23.30 -6.75 0.74
N SER A 185 23.62 -6.72 -0.56
CA SER A 185 24.09 -7.87 -1.34
C SER A 185 25.38 -8.57 -0.81
N ARG A 186 26.08 -7.95 0.13
CA ARG A 186 27.30 -8.51 0.77
C ARG A 186 27.04 -9.24 2.08
N MET A 187 25.82 -9.19 2.60
CA MET A 187 25.47 -9.85 3.87
C MET A 187 24.84 -11.22 3.59
N THR A 188 25.50 -12.28 4.08
CA THR A 188 25.01 -13.67 3.95
C THR A 188 23.61 -13.85 4.52
N GLN A 189 23.25 -13.10 5.55
CA GLN A 189 21.95 -13.13 6.21
C GLN A 189 20.84 -12.59 5.28
N ASP A 190 21.09 -11.47 4.60
CA ASP A 190 20.13 -10.89 3.64
C ASP A 190 19.85 -11.85 2.48
N ILE A 191 20.88 -12.54 2.00
CA ILE A 191 20.77 -13.57 0.94
C ILE A 191 19.94 -14.76 1.41
N ARG A 192 20.13 -15.24 2.65
CA ARG A 192 19.36 -16.34 3.23
C ARG A 192 17.88 -15.96 3.42
N THR A 193 17.62 -14.75 3.94
CA THR A 193 16.27 -14.23 4.13
C THR A 193 15.54 -14.10 2.79
N LEU A 194 16.22 -13.61 1.76
CA LEU A 194 15.68 -13.53 0.41
C LEU A 194 15.31 -14.93 -0.13
N GLY A 195 16.18 -15.93 0.06
CA GLY A 195 15.91 -17.32 -0.33
C GLY A 195 14.69 -17.89 0.38
N ALA A 196 14.56 -17.66 1.69
CA ALA A 196 13.40 -18.14 2.47
C ALA A 196 12.08 -17.45 2.04
N ILE A 197 12.11 -16.17 1.69
CA ILE A 197 10.95 -15.45 1.13
C ILE A 197 10.58 -16.05 -0.24
N GLN A 198 11.54 -16.40 -1.07
CA GLN A 198 11.33 -17.04 -2.37
C GLN A 198 10.68 -18.42 -2.22
N GLU A 199 11.18 -19.26 -1.32
CA GLU A 199 10.62 -20.59 -1.07
C GLU A 199 9.17 -20.55 -0.56
N GLN A 200 8.81 -19.58 0.29
CA GLN A 200 7.42 -19.42 0.76
C GLN A 200 6.47 -18.93 -0.32
N SER A 201 6.95 -18.13 -1.28
CA SER A 201 6.13 -17.62 -2.38
C SER A 201 5.93 -18.61 -3.51
N ASP A 202 6.79 -19.61 -3.63
CA ASP A 202 6.70 -20.68 -4.65
C ASP A 202 5.77 -21.83 -4.23
N THR A 203 5.14 -21.78 -3.06
CA THR A 203 4.19 -22.80 -2.61
C THR A 203 2.93 -22.76 -3.50
N PRO A 204 2.60 -23.83 -4.23
CA PRO A 204 1.46 -23.83 -5.15
C PRO A 204 0.15 -23.67 -4.38
N GLY A 205 -0.56 -22.58 -4.60
CA GLY A 205 -1.92 -22.37 -4.12
C GLY A 205 -2.28 -21.03 -3.50
N GLU A 206 -1.34 -20.23 -2.97
CA GLU A 206 -1.71 -19.04 -2.19
C GLU A 206 -0.93 -17.75 -2.47
N ALA A 207 0.22 -17.76 -3.08
CA ALA A 207 0.99 -16.56 -3.38
C ALA A 207 1.22 -16.41 -4.88
N GLY A 208 0.79 -15.29 -5.43
CA GLY A 208 1.24 -14.87 -6.76
C GLY A 208 2.76 -14.71 -6.74
N GLY A 209 3.42 -15.17 -7.81
CA GLY A 209 4.87 -15.29 -7.92
C GLY A 209 5.65 -14.09 -7.42
N LEU A 210 6.81 -14.36 -6.87
CA LEU A 210 7.73 -13.36 -6.33
C LEU A 210 8.14 -12.38 -7.43
N MET A 211 7.84 -11.12 -7.22
CA MET A 211 8.47 -10.07 -8.00
C MET A 211 9.93 -9.96 -7.59
N ASN A 212 10.85 -10.45 -8.46
CA ASN A 212 12.27 -10.17 -8.32
C ASN A 212 12.52 -8.67 -8.55
N VAL A 213 12.32 -7.88 -7.52
CA VAL A 213 12.71 -6.47 -7.50
C VAL A 213 14.04 -6.38 -6.79
N THR A 214 15.11 -6.36 -7.54
CA THR A 214 16.42 -6.01 -7.03
C THR A 214 16.48 -4.49 -6.86
N ALA A 215 16.47 -4.00 -5.62
CA ALA A 215 16.81 -2.61 -5.34
C ALA A 215 18.28 -2.38 -5.73
N SER A 216 18.54 -1.64 -6.79
CA SER A 216 19.88 -1.22 -7.15
C SER A 216 20.39 -0.18 -6.16
N LYS A 217 21.75 -0.05 -6.04
CA LYS A 217 22.45 0.87 -5.13
C LYS A 217 22.08 2.37 -5.28
N ALA A 218 21.20 2.73 -6.19
CA ALA A 218 20.85 4.10 -6.55
C ALA A 218 19.38 4.47 -6.32
N GLY A 219 18.63 3.71 -5.51
CA GLY A 219 17.22 4.05 -5.22
C GLY A 219 16.27 3.92 -6.43
N VAL A 220 16.71 3.34 -7.52
CA VAL A 220 15.93 3.13 -8.74
C VAL A 220 15.50 1.66 -8.80
N LEU A 221 14.20 1.41 -8.84
CA LEU A 221 13.63 0.10 -9.12
C LEU A 221 13.90 -0.29 -10.57
N THR A 222 14.99 -1.01 -10.82
CA THR A 222 15.27 -1.63 -12.12
C THR A 222 14.90 -3.09 -12.06
N GLY A 223 13.75 -3.45 -12.60
CA GLY A 223 13.33 -4.85 -12.73
C GLY A 223 12.25 -4.94 -13.80
N GLY A 224 12.56 -5.60 -14.91
CA GLY A 224 11.58 -5.99 -15.91
C GLY A 224 10.62 -7.03 -15.32
N TYR A 225 9.34 -6.89 -15.72
CA TYR A 225 8.19 -7.75 -15.34
C TYR A 225 7.49 -7.43 -14.02
N LEU A 226 6.85 -6.28 -13.98
CA LEU A 226 5.67 -6.03 -13.19
C LEU A 226 4.48 -6.27 -14.12
N PHE A 227 3.73 -7.36 -13.94
CA PHE A 227 2.49 -7.69 -14.66
C PHE A 227 2.66 -8.14 -16.13
N SER A 228 2.70 -9.43 -16.37
CA SER A 228 2.14 -10.01 -17.59
C SER A 228 0.61 -9.94 -17.49
N CYS A 229 -0.03 -9.39 -18.52
CA CYS A 229 -1.47 -9.30 -18.72
C CYS A 229 -2.16 -10.66 -18.61
#